data_c17e6a71d6bc0b580811fca159d49245
#
_entry.id   c17e6a71d6bc0b580811fca159d49245
#
_cell.length_a   1.000
_cell.length_b   1.000
_cell.length_c   1.000
_cell.angle_alpha   90.00
_cell.angle_beta   90.00
_cell.angle_gamma   90.00
#
_symmetry.space_group_name_H-M   'P 1'
#
loop_
_entity.id
_entity.type
_entity.pdbx_description
1 polymer ?
#
loop_
_entity_poly.entity_id
_entity_poly.type
_entity_poly.pdbx_seq_one_letter_code
_entity_poly.pdbx_strand_id
1 'polypeptide(L)'
;MKRALLSLLLLGATFSRASADEVQVAVAANFTAPMQKIAADFEKDTGHKAVLAFGATGQFYAQIRNGAPFEILLSADDKTPAKLEKEGLGVQGSSFTYAIGKLVLWSAKPGFVDSEGKVLGSGNFQHIALANPKVAPYGAAAIEALTKLGLYPALEPKVVQGENIAQTYQFIATGNADLGFVALSQIVKDGKGSSWIVPANLYPVIRQDAVILAPGKDKPAAQALIAYLKGDKAKAVIRSYGYDL
;
A
#
# COMPACT_ATOMS: atom_id res chain seq x y z
N MET A 1 -67.34 12.76 40.38
CA MET A 1 -66.40 13.45 39.51
C MET A 1 -65.08 12.76 39.63
N LYS A 2 -64.73 11.89 38.62
CA LYS A 2 -63.51 11.07 38.56
C LYS A 2 -62.53 11.77 37.61
N ARG A 3 -61.36 12.22 38.10
CA ARG A 3 -60.28 12.78 37.27
C ARG A 3 -59.37 11.62 36.88
N ALA A 4 -59.31 11.30 35.61
CA ALA A 4 -58.37 10.37 35.02
C ALA A 4 -57.06 11.13 34.72
N LEU A 5 -55.94 10.77 35.38
CA LEU A 5 -54.57 11.19 35.01
C LEU A 5 -54.09 10.36 33.86
N LEU A 6 -53.85 10.99 32.74
CA LEU A 6 -53.23 10.37 31.56
C LEU A 6 -51.70 10.57 31.69
N SER A 7 -50.98 9.50 32.07
CA SER A 7 -49.51 9.52 32.13
C SER A 7 -48.95 9.26 30.72
N LEU A 8 -48.37 10.30 30.11
CA LEU A 8 -47.69 10.25 28.82
C LEU A 8 -46.27 9.72 29.04
N LEU A 9 -46.00 8.45 28.72
CA LEU A 9 -44.63 7.88 28.68
C LEU A 9 -43.94 8.42 27.42
N LEU A 10 -43.01 9.36 27.58
CA LEU A 10 -42.04 9.71 26.53
C LEU A 10 -40.99 8.60 26.46
N LEU A 11 -41.08 7.75 25.44
CA LEU A 11 -39.97 6.85 25.04
C LEU A 11 -38.87 7.73 24.42
N GLY A 12 -37.84 8.07 25.21
CA GLY A 12 -36.63 8.71 24.72
C GLY A 12 -35.84 7.72 23.91
N ALA A 13 -35.92 7.79 22.57
CA ALA A 13 -34.99 7.10 21.70
C ALA A 13 -33.60 7.74 21.89
N THR A 14 -32.74 7.07 22.67
CA THR A 14 -31.32 7.39 22.75
C THR A 14 -30.69 7.03 21.44
N PHE A 15 -30.58 7.98 20.51
CA PHE A 15 -29.69 7.85 19.36
C PHE A 15 -28.25 7.78 19.92
N SER A 16 -27.69 6.58 20.03
CA SER A 16 -26.26 6.36 20.24
C SER A 16 -25.56 7.02 19.04
N ARG A 17 -25.03 8.24 19.22
CA ARG A 17 -24.09 8.81 18.26
C ARG A 17 -22.90 7.87 18.24
N ALA A 18 -22.68 7.18 17.13
CA ALA A 18 -21.43 6.52 16.89
C ALA A 18 -20.33 7.58 17.05
N SER A 19 -19.45 7.41 18.04
CA SER A 19 -18.30 8.29 18.24
C SER A 19 -17.44 8.20 17.00
N ALA A 20 -17.08 9.32 16.43
CA ALA A 20 -16.10 9.39 15.35
C ALA A 20 -14.72 9.10 15.97
N ASP A 21 -14.19 7.91 15.72
CA ASP A 21 -12.90 7.49 16.25
C ASP A 21 -11.83 7.55 15.14
N GLU A 22 -10.58 7.80 15.53
CA GLU A 22 -9.44 7.72 14.63
C GLU A 22 -8.77 6.33 14.69
N VAL A 23 -8.23 5.89 13.55
CA VAL A 23 -7.41 4.68 13.44
C VAL A 23 -6.05 5.01 12.83
N GLN A 24 -4.96 4.60 13.51
CA GLN A 24 -3.58 4.83 13.07
C GLN A 24 -3.15 3.72 12.11
N VAL A 25 -2.86 4.08 10.87
CA VAL A 25 -2.62 3.13 9.79
C VAL A 25 -1.24 3.29 9.19
N ALA A 26 -0.41 2.25 9.28
CA ALA A 26 0.83 2.13 8.53
C ALA A 26 0.53 1.58 7.13
N VAL A 27 0.93 2.29 6.08
CA VAL A 27 0.59 1.96 4.68
C VAL A 27 1.84 1.87 3.84
N ALA A 28 2.05 0.74 3.18
CA ALA A 28 3.14 0.59 2.22
C ALA A 28 3.03 1.65 1.11
N ALA A 29 4.15 2.31 0.80
CA ALA A 29 4.20 3.52 -0.02
C ALA A 29 3.67 3.36 -1.46
N ASN A 30 3.66 2.14 -2.00
CA ASN A 30 3.04 1.84 -3.29
C ASN A 30 1.51 2.03 -3.27
N PHE A 31 0.90 1.96 -2.09
CA PHE A 31 -0.56 2.04 -1.91
C PHE A 31 -1.02 3.45 -1.44
N THR A 32 -0.14 4.45 -1.50
CA THR A 32 -0.42 5.82 -1.03
C THR A 32 -1.69 6.41 -1.67
N ALA A 33 -1.72 6.55 -2.98
CA ALA A 33 -2.84 7.21 -3.67
C ALA A 33 -4.17 6.46 -3.52
N PRO A 34 -4.24 5.10 -3.71
CA PRO A 34 -5.48 4.38 -3.44
C PRO A 34 -5.93 4.50 -1.98
N MET A 35 -5.01 4.42 -1.00
CA MET A 35 -5.40 4.50 0.41
C MET A 35 -5.90 5.89 0.81
N GLN A 36 -5.33 6.95 0.28
CA GLN A 36 -5.84 8.30 0.49
C GLN A 36 -7.28 8.45 -0.01
N LYS A 37 -7.58 7.91 -1.20
CA LYS A 37 -8.96 7.90 -1.74
C LYS A 37 -9.89 7.05 -0.88
N ILE A 38 -9.47 5.86 -0.48
CA ILE A 38 -10.24 4.95 0.39
C ILE A 38 -10.49 5.60 1.74
N ALA A 39 -9.50 6.25 2.35
CA ALA A 39 -9.62 6.92 3.63
C ALA A 39 -10.65 8.06 3.60
N ALA A 40 -10.66 8.86 2.53
CA ALA A 40 -11.64 9.93 2.35
C ALA A 40 -13.07 9.38 2.18
N ASP A 41 -13.23 8.29 1.43
CA ASP A 41 -14.52 7.63 1.25
C ASP A 41 -14.98 6.95 2.56
N PHE A 42 -14.05 6.33 3.29
CA PHE A 42 -14.30 5.71 4.60
C PHE A 42 -14.79 6.73 5.64
N GLU A 43 -14.11 7.86 5.74
CA GLU A 43 -14.51 8.95 6.65
C GLU A 43 -15.91 9.48 6.32
N LYS A 44 -16.18 9.70 5.03
CA LYS A 44 -17.51 10.15 4.56
C LYS A 44 -18.62 9.16 4.87
N ASP A 45 -18.36 7.85 4.71
CA ASP A 45 -19.37 6.80 4.82
C ASP A 45 -19.62 6.37 6.27
N THR A 46 -18.60 6.45 7.14
CA THR A 46 -18.64 5.90 8.51
C THR A 46 -18.51 6.93 9.62
N GLY A 47 -17.99 8.11 9.32
CA GLY A 47 -17.60 9.11 10.30
C GLY A 47 -16.27 8.83 11.01
N HIS A 48 -15.70 7.63 10.89
CA HIS A 48 -14.38 7.32 11.42
C HIS A 48 -13.28 7.85 10.50
N LYS A 49 -12.13 8.22 11.08
CA LYS A 49 -11.00 8.79 10.34
C LYS A 49 -9.79 7.88 10.35
N ALA A 50 -9.22 7.59 9.18
CA ALA A 50 -7.95 6.88 9.06
C ALA A 50 -6.79 7.90 9.02
N VAL A 51 -5.89 7.83 10.00
CA VAL A 51 -4.65 8.63 10.06
C VAL A 51 -3.54 7.81 9.43
N LEU A 52 -3.04 8.25 8.27
CA LEU A 52 -2.18 7.48 7.40
C LEU A 52 -0.71 7.86 7.56
N ALA A 53 0.16 6.87 7.73
CA ALA A 53 1.61 7.01 7.60
C ALA A 53 2.08 6.15 6.41
N PHE A 54 2.97 6.68 5.57
CA PHE A 54 3.46 6.00 4.37
C PHE A 54 4.95 5.71 4.46
N GLY A 55 5.36 4.48 4.09
CA GLY A 55 6.75 4.06 4.17
C GLY A 55 7.00 2.68 3.56
N ALA A 56 8.19 2.14 3.76
CA ALA A 56 8.48 0.76 3.35
C ALA A 56 7.94 -0.24 4.40
N THR A 57 7.44 -1.38 3.92
CA THR A 57 6.92 -2.47 4.76
C THR A 57 7.90 -2.87 5.88
N GLY A 58 9.18 -3.08 5.55
CA GLY A 58 10.18 -3.49 6.55
C GLY A 58 10.52 -2.39 7.57
N GLN A 59 10.40 -1.10 7.20
CA GLN A 59 10.53 0.01 8.14
C GLN A 59 9.37 0.02 9.13
N PHE A 60 8.14 -0.17 8.68
CA PHE A 60 6.98 -0.30 9.55
C PHE A 60 7.07 -1.52 10.46
N TYR A 61 7.51 -2.66 9.94
CA TYR A 61 7.76 -3.83 10.79
C TYR A 61 8.73 -3.50 11.93
N ALA A 62 9.85 -2.81 11.66
CA ALA A 62 10.79 -2.42 12.70
C ALA A 62 10.16 -1.43 13.71
N GLN A 63 9.39 -0.45 13.25
CA GLN A 63 8.69 0.51 14.11
C GLN A 63 7.65 -0.18 15.01
N ILE A 64 6.85 -1.08 14.46
CA ILE A 64 5.85 -1.86 15.21
C ILE A 64 6.50 -2.71 16.29
N ARG A 65 7.61 -3.39 15.98
CA ARG A 65 8.39 -4.14 16.97
C ARG A 65 8.96 -3.27 18.09
N ASN A 66 9.21 -2.01 17.81
CA ASN A 66 9.68 -1.01 18.77
C ASN A 66 8.55 -0.22 19.45
N GLY A 67 7.31 -0.69 19.34
CA GLY A 67 6.16 -0.13 20.06
C GLY A 67 5.49 1.07 19.40
N ALA A 68 5.69 1.30 18.09
CA ALA A 68 4.95 2.34 17.37
C ALA A 68 3.43 2.07 17.45
N PRO A 69 2.60 3.10 17.70
CA PRO A 69 1.19 2.95 18.06
C PRO A 69 0.28 2.76 16.83
N PHE A 70 0.76 2.05 15.81
CA PHE A 70 -0.09 1.71 14.68
C PHE A 70 -1.13 0.66 15.07
N GLU A 71 -2.32 0.75 14.50
CA GLU A 71 -3.46 -0.12 14.77
C GLU A 71 -3.75 -1.05 13.59
N ILE A 72 -3.34 -0.65 12.37
CA ILE A 72 -3.42 -1.46 11.15
C ILE A 72 -2.13 -1.31 10.36
N LEU A 73 -1.67 -2.39 9.75
CA LEU A 73 -0.64 -2.37 8.71
C LEU A 73 -1.25 -2.86 7.39
N LEU A 74 -1.11 -2.04 6.32
CA LEU A 74 -1.27 -2.46 4.94
C LEU A 74 0.12 -2.68 4.35
N SER A 75 0.55 -3.93 4.29
CA SER A 75 1.87 -4.36 3.82
C SER A 75 1.91 -4.48 2.29
N ALA A 76 3.08 -4.34 1.69
CA ALA A 76 3.32 -4.69 0.29
C ALA A 76 3.77 -6.14 0.08
N ASP A 77 3.72 -6.97 1.11
CA ASP A 77 3.93 -8.42 1.08
C ASP A 77 2.95 -9.14 2.02
N ASP A 78 2.90 -10.46 1.93
CA ASP A 78 2.11 -11.36 2.78
C ASP A 78 2.91 -11.88 3.99
N LYS A 79 4.24 -11.83 3.92
CA LYS A 79 5.15 -12.41 4.93
C LYS A 79 5.19 -11.56 6.20
N THR A 80 5.20 -10.24 6.05
CA THR A 80 5.29 -9.32 7.19
C THR A 80 4.04 -9.38 8.08
N PRO A 81 2.80 -9.34 7.57
CA PRO A 81 1.60 -9.57 8.36
C PRO A 81 1.59 -10.91 9.09
N ALA A 82 1.90 -12.01 8.39
CA ALA A 82 1.98 -13.33 8.99
C ALA A 82 3.04 -13.42 10.11
N LYS A 83 4.17 -12.72 9.93
CA LYS A 83 5.23 -12.66 10.97
C LYS A 83 4.77 -11.87 12.19
N LEU A 84 4.08 -10.74 12.00
CA LEU A 84 3.53 -9.94 13.10
C LEU A 84 2.47 -10.72 13.90
N GLU A 85 1.61 -11.50 13.24
CA GLU A 85 0.68 -12.40 13.93
C GLU A 85 1.42 -13.45 14.76
N LYS A 86 2.43 -14.10 14.19
CA LYS A 86 3.24 -15.11 14.87
C LYS A 86 3.97 -14.54 16.08
N GLU A 87 4.40 -13.30 16.04
CA GLU A 87 5.09 -12.60 17.14
C GLU A 87 4.12 -12.00 18.18
N GLY A 88 2.80 -12.14 18.00
CA GLY A 88 1.78 -11.57 18.88
C GLY A 88 1.61 -10.05 18.77
N LEU A 89 2.23 -9.43 17.76
CA LEU A 89 2.10 -8.01 17.46
C LEU A 89 0.93 -7.71 16.51
N GLY A 90 0.49 -8.72 15.75
CA GLY A 90 -0.73 -8.73 14.96
C GLY A 90 -1.80 -9.60 15.61
N VAL A 91 -3.07 -9.26 15.38
CA VAL A 91 -4.22 -10.04 15.83
C VAL A 91 -4.29 -11.31 14.99
N GLN A 92 -4.19 -12.48 15.65
CA GLN A 92 -4.18 -13.77 14.98
C GLN A 92 -5.41 -13.97 14.08
N GLY A 93 -5.17 -14.34 12.81
CA GLY A 93 -6.21 -14.60 11.81
C GLY A 93 -6.89 -13.33 11.26
N SER A 94 -6.37 -12.14 11.53
CA SER A 94 -6.89 -10.89 10.98
C SER A 94 -6.32 -10.55 9.60
N SER A 95 -5.23 -11.19 9.20
CA SER A 95 -4.58 -10.95 7.91
C SER A 95 -5.46 -11.38 6.74
N PHE A 96 -5.46 -10.56 5.69
CA PHE A 96 -6.09 -10.90 4.41
C PHE A 96 -5.41 -10.16 3.27
N THR A 97 -5.43 -10.75 2.08
CA THR A 97 -4.93 -10.10 0.86
C THR A 97 -5.91 -9.03 0.41
N TYR A 98 -5.44 -7.77 0.36
CA TYR A 98 -6.24 -6.65 -0.11
C TYR A 98 -5.92 -6.25 -1.56
N ALA A 99 -4.71 -6.60 -2.07
CA ALA A 99 -4.27 -6.26 -3.42
C ALA A 99 -3.15 -7.18 -3.91
N ILE A 100 -3.06 -7.35 -5.23
CA ILE A 100 -1.91 -7.96 -5.91
C ILE A 100 -1.28 -6.90 -6.79
N GLY A 101 -0.01 -6.57 -6.52
CA GLY A 101 0.71 -5.50 -7.18
C GLY A 101 1.38 -5.92 -8.47
N LYS A 102 1.64 -4.93 -9.34
CA LYS A 102 2.39 -5.13 -10.60
C LYS A 102 3.63 -4.25 -10.62
N LEU A 103 4.76 -4.86 -10.97
CA LEU A 103 6.03 -4.18 -11.14
C LEU A 103 6.11 -3.58 -12.55
N VAL A 104 6.60 -2.35 -12.64
CA VAL A 104 6.73 -1.62 -13.92
C VAL A 104 8.11 -0.98 -13.99
N LEU A 105 8.79 -1.13 -15.12
CA LEU A 105 9.91 -0.27 -15.49
C LEU A 105 9.35 1.01 -16.09
N TRP A 106 9.74 2.16 -15.57
CA TRP A 106 9.20 3.46 -15.98
C TRP A 106 10.29 4.51 -16.13
N SER A 107 10.08 5.42 -17.07
CA SER A 107 10.84 6.67 -17.23
C SER A 107 9.88 7.84 -17.40
N ALA A 108 10.24 9.00 -16.86
CA ALA A 108 9.49 10.23 -17.09
C ALA A 108 9.63 10.74 -18.54
N LYS A 109 10.63 10.24 -19.30
CA LYS A 109 10.88 10.60 -20.68
C LYS A 109 9.97 9.78 -21.62
N PRO A 110 9.17 10.40 -22.49
CA PRO A 110 8.38 9.68 -23.51
C PRO A 110 9.29 8.85 -24.42
N GLY A 111 8.88 7.61 -24.71
CA GLY A 111 9.60 6.71 -25.63
C GLY A 111 10.94 6.19 -25.15
N PHE A 112 11.36 6.50 -23.93
CA PHE A 112 12.65 6.05 -23.38
C PHE A 112 12.63 4.57 -22.99
N VAL A 113 11.54 4.10 -22.40
CA VAL A 113 11.29 2.69 -22.10
C VAL A 113 10.39 2.13 -23.20
N ASP A 114 10.88 1.11 -23.91
CA ASP A 114 10.11 0.39 -24.92
C ASP A 114 9.16 -0.65 -24.29
N SER A 115 8.23 -1.19 -25.10
CA SER A 115 7.21 -2.15 -24.63
C SER A 115 7.74 -3.51 -24.20
N GLU A 116 9.03 -3.78 -24.39
CA GLU A 116 9.67 -5.06 -24.05
C GLU A 116 10.81 -4.90 -23.02
N GLY A 117 11.09 -3.66 -22.58
CA GLY A 117 12.14 -3.35 -21.61
C GLY A 117 13.56 -3.53 -22.15
N LYS A 118 13.75 -3.53 -23.48
CA LYS A 118 15.06 -3.71 -24.14
C LYS A 118 16.09 -2.65 -23.75
N VAL A 119 15.62 -1.48 -23.34
CA VAL A 119 16.48 -0.40 -22.82
C VAL A 119 17.38 -0.87 -21.67
N LEU A 120 16.96 -1.83 -20.86
CA LEU A 120 17.78 -2.41 -19.77
C LEU A 120 19.06 -3.08 -20.31
N GLY A 121 18.93 -3.84 -21.40
CA GLY A 121 20.06 -4.54 -22.03
C GLY A 121 20.99 -3.61 -22.82
N SER A 122 20.47 -2.47 -23.33
CA SER A 122 21.29 -1.49 -24.05
C SER A 122 22.25 -0.74 -23.13
N GLY A 123 21.87 -0.57 -21.85
CA GLY A 123 22.63 0.19 -20.87
C GLY A 123 22.78 1.69 -21.19
N ASN A 124 22.03 2.23 -22.16
CA ASN A 124 22.11 3.63 -22.60
C ASN A 124 21.42 4.60 -21.63
N PHE A 125 21.79 4.52 -20.35
CA PHE A 125 21.36 5.40 -19.28
C PHE A 125 22.45 5.48 -18.20
N GLN A 126 22.41 6.55 -17.40
CA GLN A 126 23.39 6.73 -16.33
C GLN A 126 22.91 6.10 -15.02
N HIS A 127 21.65 6.34 -14.65
CA HIS A 127 21.09 5.89 -13.37
C HIS A 127 19.76 5.14 -13.56
N ILE A 128 19.63 4.04 -12.79
CA ILE A 128 18.38 3.29 -12.65
C ILE A 128 17.95 3.31 -11.18
N ALA A 129 16.72 3.75 -10.90
CA ALA A 129 16.20 3.82 -9.53
C ALA A 129 15.55 2.49 -9.11
N LEU A 130 15.92 2.01 -7.93
CA LEU A 130 15.33 0.84 -7.26
C LEU A 130 14.98 1.19 -5.81
N ALA A 131 13.89 0.63 -5.29
CA ALA A 131 13.63 0.70 -3.86
C ALA A 131 14.57 -0.24 -3.10
N ASN A 132 14.91 0.09 -1.86
CA ASN A 132 15.78 -0.72 -1.02
C ASN A 132 15.20 -2.15 -0.86
N PRO A 133 15.82 -3.18 -1.43
CA PRO A 133 15.29 -4.54 -1.45
C PRO A 133 15.20 -5.19 -0.07
N LYS A 134 15.94 -4.66 0.92
CA LYS A 134 15.92 -5.18 2.30
C LYS A 134 14.64 -4.84 3.05
N VAL A 135 13.95 -3.76 2.66
CA VAL A 135 12.77 -3.24 3.37
C VAL A 135 11.55 -2.99 2.48
N ALA A 136 11.73 -2.97 1.14
CA ALA A 136 10.68 -2.68 0.18
C ALA A 136 10.43 -3.89 -0.74
N PRO A 137 9.27 -4.55 -0.68
CA PRO A 137 8.95 -5.72 -1.51
C PRO A 137 9.08 -5.47 -3.02
N TYR A 138 8.70 -4.28 -3.51
CA TYR A 138 8.91 -3.91 -4.91
C TYR A 138 10.39 -3.80 -5.29
N GLY A 139 11.25 -3.40 -4.37
CA GLY A 139 12.70 -3.40 -4.57
C GLY A 139 13.24 -4.82 -4.69
N ALA A 140 12.80 -5.74 -3.83
CA ALA A 140 13.16 -7.16 -3.92
C ALA A 140 12.67 -7.77 -5.24
N ALA A 141 11.45 -7.47 -5.66
CA ALA A 141 10.90 -7.92 -6.94
C ALA A 141 11.70 -7.39 -8.15
N ALA A 142 12.17 -6.14 -8.10
CA ALA A 142 13.01 -5.55 -9.14
C ALA A 142 14.37 -6.25 -9.27
N ILE A 143 15.03 -6.52 -8.13
CA ILE A 143 16.30 -7.28 -8.11
C ILE A 143 16.10 -8.69 -8.69
N GLU A 144 15.01 -9.37 -8.29
CA GLU A 144 14.68 -10.70 -8.82
C GLU A 144 14.48 -10.67 -10.34
N ALA A 145 13.70 -9.69 -10.84
CA ALA A 145 13.48 -9.52 -12.28
C ALA A 145 14.78 -9.28 -13.04
N LEU A 146 15.63 -8.36 -12.56
CA LEU A 146 16.94 -8.09 -13.16
C LEU A 146 17.88 -9.30 -13.12
N THR A 147 17.83 -10.09 -12.04
CA THR A 147 18.63 -11.31 -11.88
C THR A 147 18.18 -12.38 -12.89
N LYS A 148 16.87 -12.60 -13.04
CA LYS A 148 16.34 -13.55 -14.05
C LYS A 148 16.64 -13.13 -15.48
N LEU A 149 16.72 -11.83 -15.73
CA LEU A 149 17.16 -11.30 -17.03
C LEU A 149 18.69 -11.37 -17.23
N GLY A 150 19.47 -11.75 -16.21
CA GLY A 150 20.92 -11.76 -16.26
C GLY A 150 21.58 -10.37 -16.27
N LEU A 151 20.82 -9.33 -15.93
CA LEU A 151 21.26 -7.93 -16.07
C LEU A 151 21.72 -7.28 -14.76
N TYR A 152 21.36 -7.85 -13.60
CA TYR A 152 21.64 -7.21 -12.31
C TYR A 152 23.11 -6.86 -12.08
N PRO A 153 24.10 -7.77 -12.33
CA PRO A 153 25.51 -7.47 -12.07
C PRO A 153 26.04 -6.29 -12.91
N ALA A 154 25.55 -6.15 -14.14
CA ALA A 154 25.97 -5.06 -15.03
C ALA A 154 25.30 -3.73 -14.68
N LEU A 155 24.12 -3.76 -14.10
CA LEU A 155 23.34 -2.57 -13.75
C LEU A 155 23.54 -2.10 -12.31
N GLU A 156 24.02 -2.96 -11.41
CA GLU A 156 24.24 -2.63 -10.00
C GLU A 156 25.06 -1.34 -9.80
N PRO A 157 26.15 -1.06 -10.54
CA PRO A 157 26.92 0.20 -10.39
C PRO A 157 26.12 1.45 -10.77
N LYS A 158 25.00 1.32 -11.51
CA LYS A 158 24.13 2.42 -11.93
C LYS A 158 22.94 2.62 -11.00
N VAL A 159 22.78 1.78 -9.97
CA VAL A 159 21.60 1.81 -9.09
C VAL A 159 21.64 3.04 -8.18
N VAL A 160 20.55 3.80 -8.21
CA VAL A 160 20.20 4.80 -7.19
C VAL A 160 19.11 4.20 -6.32
N GLN A 161 19.39 4.02 -5.04
CA GLN A 161 18.47 3.33 -4.14
C GLN A 161 17.59 4.32 -3.37
N GLY A 162 16.26 4.18 -3.51
CA GLY A 162 15.28 4.86 -2.67
C GLY A 162 14.96 4.05 -1.41
N GLU A 163 14.67 4.72 -0.31
CA GLU A 163 14.27 4.11 0.97
C GLU A 163 12.96 3.31 0.85
N ASN A 164 12.09 3.74 -0.07
CA ASN A 164 10.82 3.08 -0.40
C ASN A 164 10.45 3.35 -1.86
N ILE A 165 9.37 2.75 -2.33
CA ILE A 165 8.97 2.86 -3.74
C ILE A 165 8.47 4.26 -4.13
N ALA A 166 8.00 5.07 -3.17
CA ALA A 166 7.59 6.45 -3.46
C ALA A 166 8.82 7.34 -3.71
N GLN A 167 9.89 7.21 -2.91
CA GLN A 167 11.14 7.93 -3.16
C GLN A 167 11.78 7.47 -4.47
N THR A 168 11.72 6.17 -4.79
CA THR A 168 12.19 5.64 -6.07
C THR A 168 11.49 6.31 -7.25
N TYR A 169 10.14 6.42 -7.19
CA TYR A 169 9.35 7.15 -8.18
C TYR A 169 9.81 8.62 -8.30
N GLN A 170 10.05 9.30 -7.17
CA GLN A 170 10.50 10.70 -7.18
C GLN A 170 11.86 10.88 -7.86
N PHE A 171 12.81 9.98 -7.65
CA PHE A 171 14.10 10.06 -8.35
C PHE A 171 13.95 10.05 -9.87
N ILE A 172 13.03 9.25 -10.39
CA ILE A 172 12.76 9.19 -11.82
C ILE A 172 11.96 10.43 -12.28
N ALA A 173 10.93 10.80 -11.55
CA ALA A 173 10.06 11.92 -11.88
C ALA A 173 10.79 13.27 -11.93
N THR A 174 11.83 13.43 -11.10
CA THR A 174 12.67 14.65 -11.02
C THR A 174 13.94 14.59 -11.88
N GLY A 175 14.18 13.46 -12.61
CA GLY A 175 15.35 13.31 -13.46
C GLY A 175 16.66 12.95 -12.73
N ASN A 176 16.60 12.61 -11.45
CA ASN A 176 17.75 12.09 -10.69
C ASN A 176 18.09 10.63 -11.05
N ALA A 177 17.17 9.95 -11.73
CA ALA A 177 17.40 8.71 -12.42
C ALA A 177 16.69 8.74 -13.79
N ASP A 178 17.28 8.10 -14.80
CA ASP A 178 16.72 8.08 -16.16
C ASP A 178 15.47 7.22 -16.27
N LEU A 179 15.45 6.12 -15.51
CA LEU A 179 14.39 5.14 -15.42
C LEU A 179 14.48 4.41 -14.07
N GLY A 180 13.53 3.55 -13.78
CA GLY A 180 13.58 2.69 -12.60
C GLY A 180 12.34 1.84 -12.44
N PHE A 181 12.35 0.98 -11.44
CA PHE A 181 11.22 0.10 -11.16
C PHE A 181 10.29 0.75 -10.14
N VAL A 182 9.01 0.83 -10.51
CA VAL A 182 7.93 1.45 -9.72
C VAL A 182 6.73 0.50 -9.64
N ALA A 183 5.75 0.82 -8.80
CA ALA A 183 4.46 0.14 -8.80
C ALA A 183 3.55 0.72 -9.90
N LEU A 184 2.77 -0.12 -10.57
CA LEU A 184 1.80 0.33 -11.57
C LEU A 184 0.87 1.42 -11.03
N SER A 185 0.48 1.30 -9.76
CA SER A 185 -0.39 2.26 -9.07
C SER A 185 0.15 3.70 -9.03
N GLN A 186 1.45 3.88 -9.17
CA GLN A 186 2.09 5.21 -9.12
C GLN A 186 2.00 5.95 -10.45
N ILE A 187 1.78 5.24 -11.56
CA ILE A 187 1.83 5.83 -12.91
C ILE A 187 0.53 5.69 -13.69
N VAL A 188 -0.37 4.78 -13.30
CA VAL A 188 -1.55 4.42 -14.09
C VAL A 188 -2.52 5.58 -14.30
N LYS A 189 -2.56 6.56 -13.39
CA LYS A 189 -3.45 7.73 -13.49
C LYS A 189 -2.88 8.88 -14.33
N ASP A 190 -1.57 9.02 -14.38
CA ASP A 190 -0.94 10.19 -15.01
C ASP A 190 -0.65 10.00 -16.50
N GLY A 191 -0.48 8.75 -16.96
CA GLY A 191 -0.21 8.40 -18.36
C GLY A 191 1.05 9.06 -18.95
N LYS A 192 1.94 9.60 -18.09
CA LYS A 192 3.14 10.32 -18.51
C LYS A 192 4.34 9.40 -18.65
N GLY A 193 5.28 9.82 -19.51
CA GLY A 193 6.52 9.09 -19.73
C GLY A 193 6.36 7.87 -20.64
N SER A 194 7.14 6.83 -20.35
CA SER A 194 7.12 5.56 -21.06
C SER A 194 7.34 4.41 -20.07
N SER A 195 6.75 3.25 -20.33
CA SER A 195 6.78 2.16 -19.37
C SER A 195 6.71 0.79 -20.02
N TRP A 196 7.23 -0.20 -19.28
CA TRP A 196 7.09 -1.61 -19.56
C TRP A 196 6.56 -2.32 -18.32
N ILE A 197 5.39 -2.97 -18.44
CA ILE A 197 4.87 -3.85 -17.38
C ILE A 197 5.74 -5.09 -17.37
N VAL A 198 6.45 -5.31 -16.27
CA VAL A 198 7.35 -6.46 -16.13
C VAL A 198 6.53 -7.75 -16.13
N PRO A 199 6.87 -8.74 -16.98
CA PRO A 199 6.17 -10.02 -16.99
C PRO A 199 6.17 -10.71 -15.62
N ALA A 200 5.01 -11.26 -15.22
CA ALA A 200 4.81 -11.85 -13.89
C ALA A 200 5.71 -13.07 -13.60
N ASN A 201 6.28 -13.72 -14.62
CA ASN A 201 7.23 -14.82 -14.46
C ASN A 201 8.64 -14.36 -14.07
N LEU A 202 8.95 -13.05 -14.15
CA LEU A 202 10.26 -12.51 -13.82
C LEU A 202 10.43 -12.18 -12.34
N TYR A 203 9.35 -12.13 -11.54
CA TYR A 203 9.42 -11.85 -10.11
C TYR A 203 8.33 -12.61 -9.36
N PRO A 204 8.46 -12.80 -8.03
CA PRO A 204 7.41 -13.40 -7.21
C PRO A 204 6.15 -12.52 -7.21
N VAL A 205 4.98 -13.14 -7.11
CA VAL A 205 3.71 -12.42 -6.95
C VAL A 205 3.80 -11.43 -5.78
N ILE A 206 3.52 -10.16 -6.04
CA ILE A 206 3.50 -9.11 -5.01
C ILE A 206 2.13 -9.13 -4.35
N ARG A 207 1.89 -10.14 -3.51
CA ARG A 207 0.69 -10.28 -2.69
C ARG A 207 0.81 -9.32 -1.52
N GLN A 208 -0.20 -8.48 -1.33
CA GLN A 208 -0.21 -7.43 -0.32
C GLN A 208 -1.30 -7.72 0.70
N ASP A 209 -0.90 -7.96 1.94
CA ASP A 209 -1.82 -8.29 3.01
C ASP A 209 -1.96 -7.14 4.02
N ALA A 210 -3.18 -6.96 4.52
CA ALA A 210 -3.48 -6.11 5.65
C ALA A 210 -3.60 -6.95 6.92
N VAL A 211 -3.24 -6.37 8.08
CA VAL A 211 -3.37 -7.00 9.39
C VAL A 211 -3.79 -5.96 10.43
N ILE A 212 -4.67 -6.34 11.36
CA ILE A 212 -4.94 -5.57 12.58
C ILE A 212 -3.77 -5.81 13.54
N LEU A 213 -3.18 -4.74 14.04
CA LEU A 213 -2.12 -4.81 15.04
C LEU A 213 -2.71 -4.89 16.46
N ALA A 214 -1.93 -5.36 17.42
CA ALA A 214 -2.39 -5.54 18.80
C ALA A 214 -3.06 -4.26 19.41
N PRO A 215 -2.56 -3.02 19.19
CA PRO A 215 -3.24 -1.81 19.66
C PRO A 215 -4.63 -1.57 19.03
N GLY A 216 -4.88 -2.11 17.83
CA GLY A 216 -6.14 -1.95 17.09
C GLY A 216 -7.18 -3.03 17.37
N LYS A 217 -6.85 -4.06 18.16
CA LYS A 217 -7.67 -5.26 18.35
C LYS A 217 -9.13 -4.97 18.71
N ASP A 218 -9.35 -4.10 19.68
CA ASP A 218 -10.68 -3.78 20.20
C ASP A 218 -11.17 -2.38 19.79
N LYS A 219 -10.56 -1.79 18.77
CA LYS A 219 -10.88 -0.47 18.25
C LYS A 219 -11.99 -0.55 17.18
N PRO A 220 -13.16 0.07 17.38
CA PRO A 220 -14.25 0.07 16.41
C PRO A 220 -13.83 0.62 15.04
N ALA A 221 -13.06 1.72 15.00
CA ALA A 221 -12.56 2.30 13.75
C ALA A 221 -11.62 1.36 12.99
N ALA A 222 -10.77 0.58 13.68
CA ALA A 222 -9.90 -0.40 13.05
C ALA A 222 -10.70 -1.55 12.42
N GLN A 223 -11.67 -2.10 13.15
CA GLN A 223 -12.57 -3.13 12.64
C GLN A 223 -13.40 -2.63 11.44
N ALA A 224 -13.92 -1.41 11.54
CA ALA A 224 -14.68 -0.78 10.46
C ALA A 224 -13.83 -0.57 9.19
N LEU A 225 -12.57 -0.13 9.33
CA LEU A 225 -11.68 0.07 8.18
C LEU A 225 -11.32 -1.26 7.50
N ILE A 226 -11.05 -2.32 8.26
CA ILE A 226 -10.82 -3.66 7.70
C ILE A 226 -12.06 -4.18 6.94
N ALA A 227 -13.25 -3.99 7.50
CA ALA A 227 -14.50 -4.34 6.82
C ALA A 227 -14.70 -3.52 5.53
N TYR A 228 -14.39 -2.21 5.59
CA TYR A 228 -14.49 -1.31 4.43
C TYR A 228 -13.53 -1.71 3.30
N LEU A 229 -12.27 -2.07 3.63
CA LEU A 229 -11.27 -2.54 2.67
C LEU A 229 -11.73 -3.82 1.94
N LYS A 230 -12.50 -4.69 2.59
CA LYS A 230 -13.09 -5.90 1.99
C LYS A 230 -14.33 -5.60 1.15
N GLY A 231 -14.90 -4.42 1.25
CA GLY A 231 -16.12 -4.00 0.55
C GLY A 231 -15.88 -3.58 -0.91
N ASP A 232 -16.97 -3.52 -1.68
CA ASP A 232 -16.92 -3.28 -3.13
C ASP A 232 -16.41 -1.88 -3.48
N LYS A 233 -16.70 -0.87 -2.67
CA LYS A 233 -16.19 0.51 -2.88
C LYS A 233 -14.67 0.55 -2.86
N ALA A 234 -14.05 -0.01 -1.81
CA ALA A 234 -12.60 -0.07 -1.71
C ALA A 234 -11.98 -0.92 -2.83
N LYS A 235 -12.56 -2.08 -3.13
CA LYS A 235 -12.14 -2.94 -4.24
C LYS A 235 -12.19 -2.24 -5.59
N ALA A 236 -13.21 -1.43 -5.85
CA ALA A 236 -13.32 -0.63 -7.07
C ALA A 236 -12.18 0.40 -7.16
N VAL A 237 -11.87 1.10 -6.06
CA VAL A 237 -10.71 2.00 -6.00
C VAL A 237 -9.42 1.23 -6.26
N ILE A 238 -9.18 0.11 -5.58
CA ILE A 238 -7.98 -0.72 -5.73
C ILE A 238 -7.77 -1.12 -7.19
N ARG A 239 -8.80 -1.69 -7.84
CA ARG A 239 -8.73 -2.04 -9.28
C ARG A 239 -8.44 -0.83 -10.17
N SER A 240 -9.01 0.34 -9.86
CA SER A 240 -8.81 1.55 -10.66
C SER A 240 -7.37 2.06 -10.65
N TYR A 241 -6.54 1.60 -9.70
CA TYR A 241 -5.11 1.87 -9.62
C TYR A 241 -4.25 0.71 -10.18
N GLY A 242 -4.86 -0.24 -10.90
CA GLY A 242 -4.14 -1.30 -11.61
C GLY A 242 -3.75 -2.52 -10.78
N TYR A 243 -4.26 -2.64 -9.55
CA TYR A 243 -4.11 -3.85 -8.74
C TYR A 243 -5.10 -4.93 -9.18
N ASP A 244 -4.68 -6.19 -9.06
CA ASP A 244 -5.59 -7.34 -9.04
C ASP A 244 -6.03 -7.62 -7.58
N LEU A 245 -7.08 -8.46 -7.41
CA LEU A 245 -7.66 -8.82 -6.11
C LEU A 245 -7.69 -10.34 -5.94
#